data_4191a9af34ac49108b52baeb035b8b46
#
_entry.id   4191a9af34ac49108b52baeb035b8b46
#
_cell.length_a   1.000
_cell.length_b   1.000
_cell.length_c   1.000
_cell.angle_alpha   90.00
_cell.angle_beta   90.00
_cell.angle_gamma   90.00
#
_symmetry.space_group_name_H-M   'P 1'
#
loop_
_entity.id
_entity.type
_entity.pdbx_description
1 polymer ?
#
loop_
_entity_poly.entity_id
_entity_poly.type
_entity_poly.pdbx_seq_one_letter_code
_entity_poly.pdbx_strand_id
1 'polypeptide(L)'
;MKKLVVIVMLMMLGLATGAQERNAARLVLEDTTYVDVSLGMSGETGRLRDVYMPASALKGTFDASSRQKLGKVSLYGHFGYSYEYATGSTWRGWINPMETPFMLADSIPGTLSLERYAMEAGAGLPLGDHWSLGLDLSYDVALMAKHKDLRNKNTFMDFQVSPGVHWRSGGVGLGLNLGYERTTERVEYTQISSSVEHMLFDIYGLWVAHGSGYASAENRRFKENNRFFGGFQFDVSAGRTALHNDLRVSWLQSAQTEVGYNNQQFGTTRSWTWEDDLSLSFGPAHTIEASFAFSTMQGFRPLQRQELDPDSRIRVWVTYGDPVFCYWRRSHLERIRYTFGTSWQLVVGLSNLGFEHTYTEYPQHFVQRYHTFIPTLAVTIPLGRVRLTPMIGYAMDYDTYSDVTKWQLKEPLLRQWDYWDGNNYLGALDLKWSSASGRCYIQAHYSIESSTRLDDDGTRHAASLTVGFIF
;
A
#
# COMPACT_ATOMS: atom_id res chain seq x y z
N MET A 1 7.12 8.09 -2.48
CA MET A 1 7.04 8.74 -1.15
C MET A 1 5.91 9.75 -1.06
N LYS A 2 5.69 10.66 -2.01
CA LYS A 2 4.56 11.63 -1.95
C LYS A 2 3.18 10.95 -2.01
N LYS A 3 2.99 9.79 -2.68
CA LYS A 3 1.83 8.91 -2.43
C LYS A 3 1.77 8.44 -0.99
N LEU A 4 2.91 8.15 -0.40
CA LEU A 4 3.00 7.81 1.01
C LEU A 4 2.65 9.02 1.89
N VAL A 5 2.96 10.24 1.47
CA VAL A 5 2.60 11.47 2.19
C VAL A 5 1.11 11.75 2.11
N VAL A 6 0.48 11.62 0.94
CA VAL A 6 -0.99 11.69 0.83
C VAL A 6 -1.65 10.47 1.51
N ILE A 7 -1.08 9.29 1.38
CA ILE A 7 -1.50 8.08 2.13
C ILE A 7 -1.22 8.27 3.63
N VAL A 8 -0.10 8.88 4.02
CA VAL A 8 0.22 9.23 5.41
C VAL A 8 -0.72 10.32 5.93
N MET A 9 -1.06 11.33 5.12
CA MET A 9 -2.10 12.31 5.44
C MET A 9 -3.47 11.65 5.59
N LEU A 10 -3.88 10.84 4.62
CA LEU A 10 -5.13 10.08 4.66
C LEU A 10 -5.12 9.04 5.80
N MET A 11 -3.99 8.39 6.08
CA MET A 11 -3.84 7.51 7.24
C MET A 11 -3.80 8.28 8.57
N MET A 12 -3.18 9.47 8.64
CA MET A 12 -3.24 10.28 9.86
C MET A 12 -4.65 10.73 10.20
N LEU A 13 -5.50 10.96 9.20
CA LEU A 13 -6.91 11.35 9.36
C LEU A 13 -7.84 10.13 9.43
N GLY A 14 -7.51 9.03 8.75
CA GLY A 14 -8.26 7.77 8.77
C GLY A 14 -8.02 6.86 9.98
N LEU A 15 -6.97 7.09 10.76
CA LEU A 15 -6.69 6.33 12.00
C LEU A 15 -7.63 6.65 13.18
N ALA A 16 -8.67 7.45 12.96
CA ALA A 16 -9.80 7.55 13.90
C ALA A 16 -10.80 6.39 13.76
N THR A 17 -10.69 5.56 12.73
CA THR A 17 -11.44 4.30 12.60
C THR A 17 -10.51 3.17 13.03
N GLY A 18 -10.84 2.51 14.13
CA GLY A 18 -10.06 1.52 14.85
C GLY A 18 -9.03 0.75 14.02
N ALA A 19 -7.80 0.68 14.53
CA ALA A 19 -6.79 -0.19 13.95
C ALA A 19 -7.40 -1.58 13.79
N GLN A 20 -7.38 -2.09 12.55
CA GLN A 20 -7.84 -3.44 12.27
C GLN A 20 -7.06 -4.39 13.18
N GLU A 21 -7.77 -5.17 13.98
CA GLU A 21 -7.15 -6.11 14.90
C GLU A 21 -6.35 -7.14 14.09
N ARG A 22 -5.03 -7.08 14.14
CA ARG A 22 -4.14 -8.02 13.43
C ARG A 22 -4.20 -9.44 13.97
N ASN A 23 -4.91 -9.65 15.11
CA ASN A 23 -5.08 -10.94 15.76
C ASN A 23 -6.54 -11.12 16.20
N ALA A 24 -7.31 -11.92 15.48
CA ALA A 24 -8.72 -12.16 15.76
C ALA A 24 -9.01 -12.76 17.16
N ALA A 25 -8.02 -13.34 17.83
CA ALA A 25 -8.18 -13.79 19.21
C ALA A 25 -8.53 -12.64 20.17
N ARG A 26 -8.20 -11.38 19.81
CA ARG A 26 -8.52 -10.18 20.60
C ARG A 26 -9.95 -9.68 20.40
N LEU A 27 -10.67 -10.16 19.38
CA LEU A 27 -12.07 -9.79 19.14
C LEU A 27 -12.97 -10.09 20.33
N VAL A 28 -12.60 -11.04 21.19
CA VAL A 28 -13.35 -11.37 22.41
C VAL A 28 -13.25 -10.30 23.49
N LEU A 29 -12.27 -9.38 23.40
CA LEU A 29 -12.03 -8.32 24.38
C LEU A 29 -12.97 -7.14 24.22
N GLU A 30 -13.60 -7.01 23.07
CA GLU A 30 -14.50 -5.91 22.76
C GLU A 30 -15.94 -6.39 22.71
N ASP A 31 -16.81 -5.75 23.50
CA ASP A 31 -18.24 -6.06 23.56
C ASP A 31 -19.09 -5.24 22.56
N THR A 32 -18.47 -4.47 21.69
CA THR A 32 -19.21 -3.63 20.73
C THR A 32 -19.77 -4.47 19.58
N THR A 33 -21.07 -4.40 19.37
CA THR A 33 -21.77 -4.93 18.20
C THR A 33 -22.18 -3.77 17.31
N TYR A 34 -21.86 -3.84 16.02
CA TYR A 34 -22.26 -2.82 15.04
C TYR A 34 -22.33 -3.40 13.64
N VAL A 35 -23.05 -2.72 12.78
CA VAL A 35 -22.98 -2.83 11.31
C VAL A 35 -22.80 -1.40 10.79
N ASP A 36 -21.73 -1.17 10.05
CA ASP A 36 -21.44 0.10 9.36
C ASP A 36 -21.48 -0.13 7.85
N VAL A 37 -22.25 0.65 7.14
CA VAL A 37 -22.36 0.61 5.68
C VAL A 37 -22.13 2.01 5.16
N SER A 38 -21.21 2.16 4.20
CA SER A 38 -20.90 3.45 3.62
C SER A 38 -20.74 3.41 2.10
N LEU A 39 -21.05 4.56 1.49
CA LEU A 39 -20.80 4.88 0.09
C LEU A 39 -19.84 6.07 0.04
N GLY A 40 -18.80 5.95 -0.77
CA GLY A 40 -17.81 6.99 -0.94
C GLY A 40 -17.56 7.32 -2.41
N MET A 41 -17.14 8.56 -2.63
CA MET A 41 -16.63 9.02 -3.91
C MET A 41 -15.39 9.87 -3.65
N SER A 42 -14.32 9.64 -4.40
CA SER A 42 -13.09 10.42 -4.29
C SER A 42 -12.54 10.78 -5.66
N GLY A 43 -11.92 11.94 -5.76
CA GLY A 43 -11.26 12.40 -6.96
C GLY A 43 -9.90 13.00 -6.64
N GLU A 44 -8.95 12.82 -7.54
CA GLU A 44 -7.63 13.44 -7.44
C GLU A 44 -7.19 13.97 -8.81
N THR A 45 -6.47 15.09 -8.80
CA THR A 45 -5.92 15.70 -10.02
C THR A 45 -4.72 16.57 -9.68
N GLY A 46 -3.79 16.72 -10.62
CA GLY A 46 -2.65 17.63 -10.47
C GLY A 46 -1.44 17.24 -11.30
N ARG A 47 -0.54 18.19 -11.45
CA ARG A 47 0.75 18.00 -12.14
C ARG A 47 1.81 17.38 -11.24
N LEU A 48 1.75 17.65 -9.94
CA LEU A 48 2.62 17.02 -8.96
C LEU A 48 2.26 15.54 -8.81
N ARG A 49 3.01 14.67 -9.47
CA ARG A 49 2.73 13.23 -9.53
C ARG A 49 3.98 12.39 -9.75
N ASP A 50 4.06 11.27 -9.06
CA ASP A 50 5.02 10.21 -9.35
C ASP A 50 4.74 9.59 -10.73
N VAL A 51 5.72 8.89 -11.26
CA VAL A 51 5.69 8.21 -12.55
C VAL A 51 4.51 7.22 -12.68
N TYR A 52 4.12 6.55 -11.61
CA TYR A 52 2.99 5.60 -11.59
C TYR A 52 1.63 6.24 -11.31
N MET A 53 1.60 7.53 -10.95
CA MET A 53 0.35 8.22 -10.63
C MET A 53 -0.34 8.71 -11.90
N PRO A 54 -1.68 8.63 -11.96
CA PRO A 54 -2.44 9.22 -13.04
C PRO A 54 -2.42 10.75 -12.98
N ALA A 55 -2.74 11.40 -14.09
CA ALA A 55 -2.97 12.84 -14.12
C ALA A 55 -4.23 13.22 -13.35
N SER A 56 -5.28 12.42 -13.49
CA SER A 56 -6.48 12.51 -12.66
C SER A 56 -7.09 11.12 -12.44
N ALA A 57 -7.77 10.94 -11.31
CA ALA A 57 -8.54 9.74 -11.03
C ALA A 57 -9.86 10.09 -10.33
N LEU A 58 -10.89 9.29 -10.62
CA LEU A 58 -12.17 9.30 -9.94
C LEU A 58 -12.44 7.89 -9.44
N LYS A 59 -12.81 7.74 -8.16
CA LYS A 59 -13.04 6.45 -7.53
C LYS A 59 -14.35 6.46 -6.75
N GLY A 60 -15.21 5.49 -7.01
CA GLY A 60 -16.37 5.16 -6.19
C GLY A 60 -16.06 4.00 -5.26
N THR A 61 -16.58 4.01 -4.04
CA THR A 61 -16.43 2.95 -3.05
C THR A 61 -17.76 2.58 -2.41
N PHE A 62 -17.89 1.31 -2.08
CA PHE A 62 -18.89 0.76 -1.18
C PHE A 62 -18.17 -0.05 -0.13
N ASP A 63 -18.42 0.22 1.15
CA ASP A 63 -17.82 -0.49 2.27
C ASP A 63 -18.93 -0.92 3.24
N ALA A 64 -18.83 -2.15 3.71
CA ALA A 64 -19.71 -2.69 4.74
C ALA A 64 -18.87 -3.48 5.75
N SER A 65 -18.94 -3.11 7.01
CA SER A 65 -18.26 -3.82 8.09
C SER A 65 -19.24 -4.16 9.20
N SER A 66 -19.00 -5.27 9.87
CA SER A 66 -19.81 -5.68 10.99
C SER A 66 -18.99 -6.39 12.06
N ARG A 67 -19.38 -6.16 13.30
CA ARG A 67 -18.92 -6.97 14.44
C ARG A 67 -20.15 -7.48 15.17
N GLN A 68 -20.15 -8.78 15.43
CA GLN A 68 -21.28 -9.50 16.03
C GLN A 68 -20.76 -10.46 17.09
N LYS A 69 -21.54 -10.64 18.14
CA LYS A 69 -21.31 -11.65 19.17
C LYS A 69 -22.37 -12.75 19.07
N LEU A 70 -21.95 -13.96 18.72
CA LEU A 70 -22.82 -15.12 18.59
C LEU A 70 -22.52 -16.12 19.72
N GLY A 71 -23.27 -16.03 20.81
CA GLY A 71 -22.97 -16.79 22.01
C GLY A 71 -21.63 -16.39 22.63
N LYS A 72 -20.64 -17.29 22.60
CA LYS A 72 -19.27 -17.02 23.07
C LYS A 72 -18.33 -16.56 21.97
N VAL A 73 -18.72 -16.66 20.71
CA VAL A 73 -17.88 -16.33 19.56
C VAL A 73 -18.07 -14.87 19.19
N SER A 74 -16.99 -14.12 19.09
CA SER A 74 -16.96 -12.78 18.50
C SER A 74 -16.59 -12.88 17.02
N LEU A 75 -17.39 -12.29 16.15
CA LEU A 75 -17.21 -12.32 14.71
C LEU A 75 -16.99 -10.92 14.19
N TYR A 76 -16.12 -10.80 13.22
CA TYR A 76 -15.90 -9.60 12.41
C TYR A 76 -16.03 -9.95 10.93
N GLY A 77 -16.59 -9.05 10.15
CA GLY A 77 -16.61 -9.15 8.70
C GLY A 77 -16.52 -7.78 8.05
N HIS A 78 -15.80 -7.72 6.94
CA HIS A 78 -15.72 -6.56 6.08
C HIS A 78 -15.87 -6.96 4.63
N PHE A 79 -16.60 -6.15 3.87
CA PHE A 79 -16.69 -6.22 2.42
C PHE A 79 -16.49 -4.82 1.85
N GLY A 80 -15.53 -4.69 0.95
CA GLY A 80 -15.24 -3.47 0.21
C GLY A 80 -15.35 -3.70 -1.30
N TYR A 81 -15.98 -2.77 -1.99
CA TYR A 81 -15.98 -2.67 -3.44
C TYR A 81 -15.47 -1.31 -3.86
N SER A 82 -14.61 -1.26 -4.87
CA SER A 82 -14.21 0.02 -5.46
C SER A 82 -14.04 -0.08 -6.97
N TYR A 83 -14.42 1.01 -7.64
CA TYR A 83 -14.16 1.23 -9.05
C TYR A 83 -13.45 2.57 -9.24
N GLU A 84 -12.26 2.52 -9.85
CA GLU A 84 -11.43 3.69 -10.15
C GLU A 84 -11.29 3.86 -11.66
N TYR A 85 -11.46 5.09 -12.12
CA TYR A 85 -11.20 5.51 -13.49
C TYR A 85 -10.10 6.57 -13.47
N ALA A 86 -8.94 6.27 -14.07
CA ALA A 86 -7.73 7.06 -13.98
C ALA A 86 -7.23 7.43 -15.39
N THR A 87 -6.88 8.72 -15.60
CA THR A 87 -6.40 9.21 -16.89
C THR A 87 -4.92 9.59 -16.85
N GLY A 88 -4.24 9.50 -17.98
CA GLY A 88 -2.82 9.86 -18.09
C GLY A 88 -1.88 8.94 -17.31
N SER A 89 -2.27 7.69 -17.08
CA SER A 89 -1.43 6.66 -16.47
C SER A 89 -0.38 6.15 -17.44
N THR A 90 0.87 6.03 -16.97
CA THR A 90 2.02 5.50 -17.71
C THR A 90 2.78 4.52 -16.81
N TRP A 91 3.59 3.65 -17.37
CA TRP A 91 4.55 2.78 -16.66
C TRP A 91 3.94 1.89 -15.57
N ARG A 92 2.64 1.70 -15.55
CA ARG A 92 1.93 0.90 -14.55
C ARG A 92 1.69 -0.52 -15.06
N GLY A 93 2.74 -1.34 -15.04
CA GLY A 93 2.67 -2.75 -15.45
C GLY A 93 2.00 -3.65 -14.41
N TRP A 94 2.15 -3.36 -13.13
CA TRP A 94 1.49 -4.04 -12.01
C TRP A 94 0.48 -3.12 -11.31
N ILE A 95 -0.52 -3.70 -10.67
CA ILE A 95 -1.45 -2.95 -9.79
C ILE A 95 -0.64 -2.25 -8.69
N ASN A 96 0.33 -2.98 -8.09
CA ASN A 96 1.26 -2.44 -7.10
C ASN A 96 2.71 -2.46 -7.66
N PRO A 97 3.14 -1.47 -8.44
CA PRO A 97 4.43 -1.49 -9.12
C PRO A 97 5.64 -1.40 -8.19
N MET A 98 5.47 -0.97 -6.93
CA MET A 98 6.55 -0.85 -5.95
C MET A 98 6.84 -2.15 -5.18
N GLU A 99 6.05 -3.21 -5.35
CA GLU A 99 6.25 -4.49 -4.65
C GLU A 99 7.44 -5.29 -5.19
N THR A 100 7.90 -4.99 -6.39
CA THR A 100 8.97 -5.73 -7.07
C THR A 100 9.78 -4.80 -7.96
N PRO A 101 11.10 -5.03 -8.12
CA PRO A 101 11.90 -4.27 -9.08
C PRO A 101 11.61 -4.67 -10.54
N PHE A 102 11.07 -5.86 -10.75
CA PHE A 102 10.85 -6.42 -12.07
C PHE A 102 9.44 -6.09 -12.58
N MET A 103 9.37 -5.48 -13.75
CA MET A 103 8.10 -5.04 -14.31
C MET A 103 8.12 -5.11 -15.83
N LEU A 104 6.98 -5.47 -16.41
CA LEU A 104 6.70 -5.29 -17.83
C LEU A 104 5.79 -4.08 -17.97
N ALA A 105 6.20 -3.05 -18.68
CA ALA A 105 5.43 -1.80 -18.78
C ALA A 105 5.63 -1.08 -20.12
N ASP A 106 4.71 -0.18 -20.44
CA ASP A 106 4.79 0.72 -21.58
C ASP A 106 4.77 2.19 -21.15
N SER A 107 5.31 3.06 -22.01
CA SER A 107 5.42 4.51 -21.79
C SER A 107 4.19 5.31 -22.22
N ILE A 108 3.22 4.69 -22.88
CA ILE A 108 2.14 5.41 -23.54
C ILE A 108 1.08 5.84 -22.52
N PRO A 109 0.77 7.14 -22.41
CA PRO A 109 -0.30 7.59 -21.52
C PRO A 109 -1.65 7.02 -21.95
N GLY A 110 -2.38 6.49 -21.01
CA GLY A 110 -3.70 5.90 -21.26
C GLY A 110 -4.65 6.09 -20.10
N THR A 111 -5.88 5.69 -20.34
CA THR A 111 -6.93 5.61 -19.33
C THR A 111 -6.93 4.20 -18.76
N LEU A 112 -6.91 4.10 -17.43
CA LEU A 112 -7.01 2.84 -16.68
C LEU A 112 -8.35 2.78 -15.96
N SER A 113 -8.98 1.61 -15.96
CA SER A 113 -10.00 1.25 -14.98
C SER A 113 -9.43 0.21 -14.02
N LEU A 114 -9.75 0.34 -12.74
CA LEU A 114 -9.39 -0.61 -11.70
C LEU A 114 -10.63 -0.94 -10.87
N GLU A 115 -11.05 -2.17 -10.93
CA GLU A 115 -12.14 -2.73 -10.14
C GLU A 115 -11.55 -3.65 -9.06
N ARG A 116 -12.01 -3.51 -7.81
CA ARG A 116 -11.47 -4.26 -6.67
C ARG A 116 -12.57 -4.68 -5.72
N TYR A 117 -12.48 -5.92 -5.24
CA TYR A 117 -13.32 -6.50 -4.19
C TYR A 117 -12.42 -6.97 -3.05
N ALA A 118 -12.65 -6.46 -1.85
CA ALA A 118 -11.93 -6.84 -0.63
C ALA A 118 -12.91 -7.49 0.35
N MET A 119 -12.54 -8.63 0.89
CA MET A 119 -13.34 -9.38 1.87
C MET A 119 -12.45 -9.77 3.04
N GLU A 120 -12.94 -9.55 4.24
CA GLU A 120 -12.23 -9.94 5.46
C GLU A 120 -13.22 -10.60 6.42
N ALA A 121 -12.76 -11.60 7.15
CA ALA A 121 -13.52 -12.26 8.17
C ALA A 121 -12.62 -12.64 9.34
N GLY A 122 -13.05 -12.33 10.56
CA GLY A 122 -12.37 -12.71 11.79
C GLY A 122 -13.32 -13.42 12.73
N ALA A 123 -12.82 -14.42 13.45
CA ALA A 123 -13.54 -15.12 14.50
C ALA A 123 -12.65 -15.25 15.74
N GLY A 124 -13.18 -14.87 16.92
CA GLY A 124 -12.54 -15.02 18.22
C GLY A 124 -13.37 -15.89 19.14
N LEU A 125 -12.75 -16.84 19.80
CA LEU A 125 -13.37 -17.79 20.75
C LEU A 125 -12.65 -17.74 22.10
N PRO A 126 -13.31 -17.37 23.21
CA PRO A 126 -12.72 -17.47 24.55
C PRO A 126 -12.58 -18.93 25.00
N LEU A 127 -11.41 -19.24 25.56
CA LEU A 127 -11.08 -20.53 26.17
C LEU A 127 -10.84 -20.34 27.67
N GLY A 128 -11.91 -20.47 28.48
CA GLY A 128 -11.86 -20.16 29.90
C GLY A 128 -11.76 -18.65 30.16
N ASP A 129 -11.12 -18.29 31.29
CA ASP A 129 -11.12 -16.91 31.79
C ASP A 129 -9.94 -16.05 31.27
N HIS A 130 -8.91 -16.70 30.76
CA HIS A 130 -7.64 -16.05 30.42
C HIS A 130 -7.22 -16.16 28.95
N TRP A 131 -7.70 -17.17 28.24
CA TRP A 131 -7.24 -17.47 26.89
C TRP A 131 -8.33 -17.24 25.87
N SER A 132 -7.93 -16.85 24.68
CA SER A 132 -8.78 -16.85 23.49
C SER A 132 -8.02 -17.33 22.27
N LEU A 133 -8.74 -17.93 21.35
CA LEU A 133 -8.25 -18.29 20.01
C LEU A 133 -8.89 -17.40 18.98
N GLY A 134 -8.20 -17.19 17.89
CA GLY A 134 -8.72 -16.41 16.76
C GLY A 134 -8.27 -16.99 15.42
N LEU A 135 -9.06 -16.67 14.41
CA LEU A 135 -8.74 -16.94 13.01
C LEU A 135 -9.14 -15.72 12.18
N ASP A 136 -8.19 -15.16 11.43
CA ASP A 136 -8.42 -14.13 10.43
C ASP A 136 -8.26 -14.69 9.03
N LEU A 137 -9.14 -14.26 8.14
CA LEU A 137 -9.12 -14.55 6.72
C LEU A 137 -9.28 -13.24 5.95
N SER A 138 -8.47 -13.02 4.92
CA SER A 138 -8.71 -11.96 3.95
C SER A 138 -8.61 -12.48 2.52
N TYR A 139 -9.42 -11.91 1.64
CA TYR A 139 -9.44 -12.22 0.22
C TYR A 139 -9.69 -10.96 -0.57
N ASP A 140 -8.77 -10.63 -1.47
CA ASP A 140 -8.81 -9.43 -2.30
C ASP A 140 -8.61 -9.81 -3.76
N VAL A 141 -9.48 -9.35 -4.63
CA VAL A 141 -9.39 -9.55 -6.07
C VAL A 141 -9.53 -8.23 -6.80
N ALA A 142 -8.73 -8.04 -7.83
CA ALA A 142 -8.80 -6.83 -8.63
C ALA A 142 -8.60 -7.11 -10.13
N LEU A 143 -9.25 -6.28 -10.93
CA LEU A 143 -9.11 -6.23 -12.37
C LEU A 143 -8.69 -4.82 -12.79
N MET A 144 -7.53 -4.69 -13.42
CA MET A 144 -7.08 -3.43 -14.01
C MET A 144 -7.03 -3.57 -15.52
N ALA A 145 -7.55 -2.58 -16.25
CA ALA A 145 -7.54 -2.56 -17.70
C ALA A 145 -7.21 -1.17 -18.25
N LYS A 146 -6.32 -1.12 -19.25
CA LYS A 146 -5.99 0.09 -20.00
C LYS A 146 -6.77 0.13 -21.31
N HIS A 147 -7.41 1.26 -21.60
CA HIS A 147 -8.32 1.42 -22.75
C HIS A 147 -7.65 1.97 -24.01
N LYS A 148 -6.34 2.18 -24.00
CA LYS A 148 -5.55 2.64 -25.15
C LYS A 148 -4.40 1.69 -25.41
N ASP A 149 -4.05 1.47 -26.68
CA ASP A 149 -2.90 0.64 -27.09
C ASP A 149 -1.56 1.25 -26.61
N LEU A 150 -0.61 0.53 -26.02
CA LEU A 150 -0.78 -0.87 -25.64
C LEU A 150 -1.79 -1.06 -24.51
N ARG A 151 -2.68 -2.05 -24.66
CA ARG A 151 -3.68 -2.34 -23.65
C ARG A 151 -3.17 -3.44 -22.73
N ASN A 152 -2.94 -3.10 -21.45
CA ASN A 152 -2.71 -4.13 -20.45
C ASN A 152 -4.01 -4.49 -19.73
N LYS A 153 -4.16 -5.77 -19.44
CA LYS A 153 -5.19 -6.32 -18.57
C LYS A 153 -4.51 -7.07 -17.45
N ASN A 154 -4.73 -6.65 -16.21
CA ASN A 154 -4.22 -7.31 -15.02
C ASN A 154 -5.35 -7.99 -14.27
N THR A 155 -5.12 -9.22 -13.86
CA THR A 155 -5.95 -9.95 -12.89
C THR A 155 -5.14 -10.20 -11.65
N PHE A 156 -5.66 -9.80 -10.50
CA PHE A 156 -5.00 -9.86 -9.21
C PHE A 156 -5.84 -10.63 -8.22
N MET A 157 -5.18 -11.41 -7.38
CA MET A 157 -5.78 -12.10 -6.23
C MET A 157 -4.78 -12.07 -5.08
N ASP A 158 -5.28 -11.78 -3.90
CA ASP A 158 -4.57 -11.92 -2.61
C ASP A 158 -5.44 -12.72 -1.65
N PHE A 159 -4.84 -13.70 -0.98
CA PHE A 159 -5.47 -14.51 0.04
C PHE A 159 -4.55 -14.61 1.25
N GLN A 160 -5.10 -14.31 2.45
CA GLN A 160 -4.37 -14.41 3.70
C GLN A 160 -5.17 -15.24 4.70
N VAL A 161 -4.44 -16.01 5.51
CA VAL A 161 -4.96 -16.73 6.67
C VAL A 161 -4.04 -16.51 7.86
N SER A 162 -4.62 -16.19 9.03
CA SER A 162 -3.85 -15.94 10.26
C SER A 162 -4.55 -16.50 11.50
N PRO A 163 -4.19 -17.68 11.98
CA PRO A 163 -4.54 -18.15 13.31
C PRO A 163 -3.79 -17.36 14.38
N GLY A 164 -4.44 -17.15 15.53
CA GLY A 164 -3.87 -16.44 16.65
C GLY A 164 -4.37 -16.91 17.99
N VAL A 165 -3.61 -16.59 19.02
CA VAL A 165 -3.93 -16.82 20.43
C VAL A 165 -3.69 -15.55 21.22
N HIS A 166 -4.53 -15.32 22.22
CA HIS A 166 -4.35 -14.22 23.15
C HIS A 166 -4.55 -14.72 24.58
N TRP A 167 -3.70 -14.25 25.48
CA TRP A 167 -3.78 -14.49 26.90
C TRP A 167 -3.97 -13.16 27.64
N ARG A 168 -4.86 -13.15 28.65
CA ARG A 168 -5.08 -11.96 29.48
C ARG A 168 -5.23 -12.36 30.94
N SER A 169 -4.55 -11.60 31.82
CA SER A 169 -4.71 -11.73 33.28
C SER A 169 -4.54 -10.37 33.94
N GLY A 170 -5.54 -9.95 34.70
CA GLY A 170 -5.56 -8.63 35.30
C GLY A 170 -5.48 -7.51 34.25
N GLY A 171 -4.51 -6.63 34.38
CA GLY A 171 -4.25 -5.54 33.43
C GLY A 171 -3.24 -5.86 32.32
N VAL A 172 -2.79 -7.12 32.18
CA VAL A 172 -1.79 -7.51 31.19
C VAL A 172 -2.39 -8.45 30.16
N GLY A 173 -2.09 -8.24 28.89
CA GLY A 173 -2.45 -9.10 27.77
C GLY A 173 -1.24 -9.41 26.90
N LEU A 174 -1.21 -10.63 26.36
CA LEU A 174 -0.20 -11.11 25.42
C LEU A 174 -0.87 -11.82 24.27
N GLY A 175 -0.55 -11.43 23.05
CA GLY A 175 -1.05 -12.03 21.83
C GLY A 175 0.07 -12.59 20.96
N LEU A 176 -0.23 -13.65 20.24
CA LEU A 176 0.64 -14.24 19.22
C LEU A 176 -0.22 -14.68 18.04
N ASN A 177 0.19 -14.35 16.83
CA ASN A 177 -0.41 -14.89 15.62
C ASN A 177 0.66 -15.24 14.60
N LEU A 178 0.35 -16.22 13.77
CA LEU A 178 1.14 -16.61 12.61
C LEU A 178 0.26 -16.53 11.39
N GLY A 179 0.84 -16.26 10.23
CA GLY A 179 0.02 -16.20 9.04
C GLY A 179 0.78 -16.49 7.77
N TYR A 180 -0.01 -16.79 6.76
CA TYR A 180 0.41 -17.00 5.40
C TYR A 180 -0.46 -16.17 4.46
N GLU A 181 0.19 -15.51 3.50
CA GLU A 181 -0.44 -14.72 2.45
C GLU A 181 0.10 -15.16 1.10
N ARG A 182 -0.79 -15.36 0.16
CA ARG A 182 -0.46 -15.65 -1.23
C ARG A 182 -1.09 -14.62 -2.14
N THR A 183 -0.23 -13.89 -2.87
CA THR A 183 -0.66 -12.94 -3.88
C THR A 183 -0.31 -13.46 -5.26
N THR A 184 -1.22 -13.36 -6.20
CA THR A 184 -0.95 -13.64 -7.61
C THR A 184 -1.42 -12.48 -8.47
N GLU A 185 -0.63 -12.12 -9.48
CA GLU A 185 -1.02 -11.12 -10.47
C GLU A 185 -0.55 -11.56 -11.85
N ARG A 186 -1.46 -11.51 -12.82
CA ARG A 186 -1.19 -11.77 -14.24
C ARG A 186 -1.44 -10.50 -15.03
N VAL A 187 -0.46 -10.09 -15.81
CA VAL A 187 -0.59 -9.01 -16.80
C VAL A 187 -0.52 -9.59 -18.21
N GLU A 188 -1.42 -9.13 -19.07
CA GLU A 188 -1.46 -9.44 -20.49
C GLU A 188 -1.46 -8.13 -21.27
N TYR A 189 -0.59 -8.03 -22.28
CA TYR A 189 -0.55 -6.89 -23.19
C TYR A 189 -1.10 -7.28 -24.56
N THR A 190 -1.96 -6.44 -25.09
CA THR A 190 -2.51 -6.58 -26.45
C THR A 190 -2.40 -5.28 -27.20
N GLN A 191 -2.18 -5.37 -28.52
CA GLN A 191 -2.22 -4.26 -29.43
C GLN A 191 -3.30 -4.52 -30.48
N ILE A 192 -4.24 -3.60 -30.64
CA ILE A 192 -5.35 -3.70 -31.62
C ILE A 192 -4.97 -3.02 -32.93
N SER A 193 -4.31 -1.86 -32.86
CA SER A 193 -3.87 -1.14 -34.04
C SER A 193 -2.51 -1.64 -34.51
N SER A 194 -2.40 -2.04 -35.76
CA SER A 194 -1.15 -2.46 -36.41
C SER A 194 -0.40 -1.31 -37.10
N SER A 195 -0.95 -0.09 -37.08
CA SER A 195 -0.40 1.05 -37.81
C SER A 195 0.78 1.73 -37.14
N VAL A 196 1.01 1.46 -35.87
CA VAL A 196 2.11 2.05 -35.09
C VAL A 196 2.79 0.96 -34.27
N GLU A 197 4.10 0.89 -34.34
CA GLU A 197 4.88 0.02 -33.46
C GLU A 197 5.00 0.64 -32.08
N HIS A 198 4.56 -0.10 -31.06
CA HIS A 198 4.68 0.29 -29.67
C HIS A 198 5.76 -0.52 -28.97
N MET A 199 6.53 0.13 -28.11
CA MET A 199 7.59 -0.51 -27.32
C MET A 199 7.04 -0.98 -25.98
N LEU A 200 7.37 -2.19 -25.60
CA LEU A 200 7.19 -2.75 -24.29
C LEU A 200 8.57 -2.87 -23.62
N PHE A 201 8.65 -2.54 -22.34
CA PHE A 201 9.91 -2.49 -21.61
C PHE A 201 9.93 -3.50 -20.48
N ASP A 202 10.96 -4.35 -20.49
CA ASP A 202 11.34 -5.20 -19.39
C ASP A 202 12.21 -4.38 -18.43
N ILE A 203 11.67 -4.03 -17.26
CA ILE A 203 12.32 -3.20 -16.26
C ILE A 203 12.85 -4.09 -15.14
N TYR A 204 14.13 -3.90 -14.76
CA TYR A 204 14.85 -4.71 -13.78
C TYR A 204 15.14 -3.99 -12.45
N GLY A 205 14.64 -2.79 -12.30
CA GLY A 205 14.86 -1.90 -11.16
C GLY A 205 15.63 -0.64 -11.54
N LEU A 206 15.37 0.46 -10.82
CA LEU A 206 15.95 1.77 -11.08
C LEU A 206 15.86 2.21 -12.54
N TRP A 207 14.81 1.83 -13.23
CA TRP A 207 14.56 2.14 -14.64
C TRP A 207 15.63 1.59 -15.61
N VAL A 208 16.46 0.65 -15.16
CA VAL A 208 17.26 -0.16 -16.07
C VAL A 208 16.32 -1.07 -16.85
N ALA A 209 16.31 -0.94 -18.16
CA ALA A 209 15.35 -1.65 -18.99
C ALA A 209 15.99 -2.19 -20.27
N HIS A 210 15.47 -3.33 -20.73
CA HIS A 210 15.65 -3.81 -22.08
C HIS A 210 14.34 -3.59 -22.85
N GLY A 211 14.42 -2.81 -23.93
CA GLY A 211 13.27 -2.65 -24.82
C GLY A 211 13.08 -3.93 -25.62
N SER A 212 11.94 -4.58 -25.47
CA SER A 212 11.47 -5.58 -26.42
C SER A 212 10.57 -4.84 -27.42
N GLY A 213 11.00 -4.71 -28.67
CA GLY A 213 10.13 -4.28 -29.73
C GLY A 213 8.94 -5.24 -29.82
N TYR A 214 7.74 -4.71 -29.96
CA TYR A 214 6.50 -5.43 -30.19
C TYR A 214 5.77 -6.02 -28.97
N ALA A 215 4.62 -5.44 -28.68
CA ALA A 215 3.58 -6.18 -27.99
C ALA A 215 2.92 -7.16 -28.96
N SER A 216 3.45 -8.35 -29.10
CA SER A 216 2.68 -9.44 -29.67
C SER A 216 1.54 -9.79 -28.72
N ALA A 217 0.45 -10.38 -29.22
CA ALA A 217 -0.70 -10.83 -28.43
C ALA A 217 -0.35 -11.83 -27.30
N GLU A 218 0.91 -12.17 -27.13
CA GLU A 218 1.44 -13.21 -26.25
C GLU A 218 2.32 -12.67 -25.10
N ASN A 219 2.51 -11.35 -24.99
CA ASN A 219 3.28 -10.78 -23.89
C ASN A 219 2.48 -10.84 -22.59
N ARG A 220 2.71 -11.91 -21.84
CA ARG A 220 2.04 -12.23 -20.59
C ARG A 220 3.07 -12.45 -19.51
N ARG A 221 2.84 -11.84 -18.35
CA ARG A 221 3.67 -12.07 -17.17
C ARG A 221 2.84 -12.44 -15.99
N PHE A 222 3.31 -13.41 -15.24
CA PHE A 222 2.71 -13.88 -14.02
C PHE A 222 3.65 -13.59 -12.85
N LYS A 223 3.11 -13.00 -11.79
CA LYS A 223 3.78 -12.74 -10.51
C LYS A 223 3.09 -13.56 -9.43
N GLU A 224 3.88 -14.30 -8.67
CA GLU A 224 3.42 -15.03 -7.50
C GLU A 224 4.26 -14.62 -6.30
N ASN A 225 3.59 -14.23 -5.22
CA ASN A 225 4.20 -13.88 -3.94
C ASN A 225 3.70 -14.86 -2.88
N ASN A 226 4.62 -15.33 -2.06
CA ASN A 226 4.33 -16.13 -0.86
C ASN A 226 4.94 -15.40 0.33
N ARG A 227 4.11 -14.96 1.28
CA ARG A 227 4.52 -14.27 2.50
C ARG A 227 4.17 -15.08 3.73
N PHE A 228 5.13 -15.25 4.62
CA PHE A 228 4.94 -15.80 5.95
C PHE A 228 5.16 -14.68 6.96
N PHE A 229 4.33 -14.61 7.98
CA PHE A 229 4.47 -13.60 9.01
C PHE A 229 4.15 -14.13 10.39
N GLY A 230 4.71 -13.48 11.41
CA GLY A 230 4.39 -13.66 12.81
C GLY A 230 4.13 -12.31 13.46
N GLY A 231 3.13 -12.23 14.31
CA GLY A 231 2.79 -11.05 15.09
C GLY A 231 2.84 -11.33 16.58
N PHE A 232 3.29 -10.36 17.36
CA PHE A 232 3.30 -10.36 18.81
C PHE A 232 2.60 -9.12 19.32
N GLN A 233 1.60 -9.28 20.18
CA GLN A 233 0.86 -8.18 20.80
C GLN A 233 1.10 -8.16 22.30
N PHE A 234 1.24 -6.96 22.85
CA PHE A 234 1.43 -6.70 24.26
C PHE A 234 0.50 -5.58 24.73
N ASP A 235 -0.32 -5.86 25.74
CA ASP A 235 -1.25 -4.92 26.34
C ASP A 235 -0.96 -4.74 27.82
N VAL A 236 -0.96 -3.50 28.29
CA VAL A 236 -0.93 -3.18 29.73
C VAL A 236 -1.97 -2.12 30.04
N SER A 237 -2.79 -2.36 31.04
CA SER A 237 -3.75 -1.38 31.54
C SER A 237 -3.58 -1.24 33.05
N ALA A 238 -3.27 -0.01 33.50
CA ALA A 238 -3.07 0.32 34.90
C ALA A 238 -3.77 1.66 35.23
N GLY A 239 -4.91 1.57 35.88
CA GLY A 239 -5.71 2.74 36.23
C GLY A 239 -6.19 3.51 34.99
N ARG A 240 -5.64 4.72 34.77
CA ARG A 240 -5.97 5.56 33.60
C ARG A 240 -4.96 5.45 32.45
N THR A 241 -3.99 4.60 32.58
CA THR A 241 -2.94 4.42 31.57
C THR A 241 -3.17 3.10 30.86
N ALA A 242 -3.14 3.12 29.55
CA ALA A 242 -3.19 1.93 28.69
C ALA A 242 -2.06 2.00 27.66
N LEU A 243 -1.31 0.91 27.56
CA LEU A 243 -0.28 0.68 26.57
C LEU A 243 -0.71 -0.49 25.68
N HIS A 244 -0.64 -0.31 24.42
CA HIS A 244 -0.80 -1.36 23.40
C HIS A 244 0.40 -1.34 22.47
N ASN A 245 0.95 -2.50 22.17
CA ASN A 245 2.00 -2.68 21.17
C ASN A 245 1.66 -3.88 20.28
N ASP A 246 1.88 -3.73 18.97
CA ASP A 246 1.68 -4.77 17.95
C ASP A 246 2.91 -4.83 17.03
N LEU A 247 3.75 -5.82 17.24
CA LEU A 247 4.93 -6.12 16.43
C LEU A 247 4.61 -7.20 15.40
N ARG A 248 4.93 -6.96 14.14
CA ARG A 248 4.82 -7.94 13.05
C ARG A 248 6.14 -8.06 12.30
N VAL A 249 6.55 -9.29 12.05
CA VAL A 249 7.70 -9.61 11.19
C VAL A 249 7.23 -10.49 10.06
N SER A 250 7.61 -10.16 8.83
CA SER A 250 7.22 -10.92 7.65
C SER A 250 8.41 -11.20 6.72
N TRP A 251 8.35 -12.35 6.06
CA TRP A 251 9.25 -12.75 4.99
C TRP A 251 8.45 -13.05 3.73
N LEU A 252 8.83 -12.42 2.64
CA LEU A 252 8.22 -12.53 1.32
C LEU A 252 9.20 -13.17 0.34
N GLN A 253 8.72 -14.11 -0.42
CA GLN A 253 9.36 -14.60 -1.64
C GLN A 253 8.43 -14.37 -2.82
N SER A 254 8.95 -13.74 -3.87
CA SER A 254 8.24 -13.47 -5.11
C SER A 254 8.96 -14.10 -6.29
N ALA A 255 8.19 -14.62 -7.24
CA ALA A 255 8.68 -15.10 -8.51
C ALA A 255 7.88 -14.48 -9.66
N GLN A 256 8.56 -14.14 -10.73
CA GLN A 256 7.94 -13.67 -11.96
C GLN A 256 8.31 -14.56 -13.12
N THR A 257 7.29 -14.97 -13.86
CA THR A 257 7.42 -15.90 -14.98
C THR A 257 6.72 -15.31 -16.21
N GLU A 258 7.37 -15.33 -17.34
CA GLU A 258 6.73 -15.04 -18.60
C GLU A 258 5.89 -16.24 -19.02
N VAL A 259 4.59 -16.01 -19.19
CA VAL A 259 3.64 -17.06 -19.56
C VAL A 259 3.52 -17.08 -21.09
N GLY A 260 4.07 -18.06 -21.71
CA GLY A 260 4.07 -18.20 -23.15
C GLY A 260 4.74 -19.51 -23.53
N TYR A 261 5.39 -19.51 -24.68
CA TYR A 261 5.99 -20.70 -25.28
C TYR A 261 6.97 -21.48 -24.38
N ASN A 262 7.53 -20.83 -23.31
CA ASN A 262 8.59 -21.44 -22.50
C ASN A 262 8.48 -21.22 -20.99
N ASN A 263 7.42 -20.58 -20.46
CA ASN A 263 7.31 -20.24 -19.04
C ASN A 263 8.63 -19.69 -18.44
N GLN A 264 9.24 -18.74 -19.16
CA GLN A 264 10.56 -18.21 -18.83
C GLN A 264 10.54 -17.50 -17.48
N GLN A 265 11.42 -17.89 -16.57
CA GLN A 265 11.60 -17.16 -15.32
C GLN A 265 12.23 -15.79 -15.61
N PHE A 266 11.60 -14.71 -15.15
CA PHE A 266 12.08 -13.35 -15.38
C PHE A 266 12.87 -12.79 -14.22
N GLY A 267 12.44 -13.04 -12.99
CA GLY A 267 13.13 -12.62 -11.78
C GLY A 267 12.49 -13.15 -10.52
N THR A 268 13.25 -13.12 -9.44
CA THR A 268 12.77 -13.47 -8.11
C THR A 268 13.14 -12.36 -7.13
N THR A 269 12.32 -12.15 -6.09
CA THR A 269 12.65 -11.24 -5.01
C THR A 269 12.48 -11.92 -3.66
N ARG A 270 13.26 -11.47 -2.68
CA ARG A 270 13.13 -11.82 -1.27
C ARG A 270 13.07 -10.55 -0.46
N SER A 271 12.15 -10.47 0.49
CA SER A 271 11.97 -9.28 1.31
C SER A 271 11.71 -9.66 2.76
N TRP A 272 12.30 -8.90 3.67
CA TRP A 272 11.95 -8.88 5.08
C TRP A 272 11.29 -7.57 5.42
N THR A 273 10.24 -7.63 6.24
CA THR A 273 9.57 -6.43 6.75
C THR A 273 9.33 -6.58 8.24
N TRP A 274 9.64 -5.54 9.00
CA TRP A 274 9.30 -5.35 10.41
C TRP A 274 8.36 -4.17 10.52
N GLU A 275 7.29 -4.34 11.26
CA GLU A 275 6.30 -3.32 11.56
C GLU A 275 6.03 -3.34 13.06
N ASP A 276 6.01 -2.18 13.68
CA ASP A 276 5.73 -2.04 15.11
C ASP A 276 4.81 -0.84 15.32
N ASP A 277 3.66 -1.07 15.94
CA ASP A 277 2.66 -0.06 16.27
C ASP A 277 2.49 0.01 17.78
N LEU A 278 2.80 1.15 18.36
CA LEU A 278 2.68 1.45 19.78
C LEU A 278 1.60 2.51 20.00
N SER A 279 0.71 2.27 20.94
CA SER A 279 -0.26 3.25 21.43
C SER A 279 -0.19 3.35 22.96
N LEU A 280 0.04 4.55 23.46
CA LEU A 280 0.08 4.86 24.89
C LEU A 280 -0.95 5.94 25.20
N SER A 281 -1.93 5.61 26.01
CA SER A 281 -2.94 6.55 26.51
C SER A 281 -2.76 6.79 28.01
N PHE A 282 -2.79 8.06 28.42
CA PHE A 282 -2.77 8.42 29.84
C PHE A 282 -3.87 9.44 30.14
N GLY A 283 -4.91 8.94 30.81
CA GLY A 283 -6.18 9.64 30.98
C GLY A 283 -6.94 9.77 29.65
N PRO A 284 -8.06 10.49 29.66
CA PRO A 284 -8.93 10.61 28.48
C PRO A 284 -8.42 11.62 27.44
N ALA A 285 -7.40 12.42 27.78
CA ALA A 285 -6.99 13.58 26.99
C ALA A 285 -5.64 13.42 26.29
N HIS A 286 -4.89 12.37 26.61
CA HIS A 286 -3.52 12.23 26.09
C HIS A 286 -3.34 10.86 25.43
N THR A 287 -2.93 10.87 24.18
CA THR A 287 -2.55 9.65 23.46
C THR A 287 -1.28 9.90 22.66
N ILE A 288 -0.32 9.02 22.81
CA ILE A 288 0.88 8.93 21.96
C ILE A 288 0.74 7.68 21.11
N GLU A 289 0.89 7.83 19.82
CA GLU A 289 0.97 6.71 18.88
C GLU A 289 2.31 6.79 18.17
N ALA A 290 3.01 5.67 18.09
CA ALA A 290 4.25 5.55 17.36
C ALA A 290 4.14 4.34 16.42
N SER A 291 4.53 4.52 15.17
CA SER A 291 4.59 3.46 14.18
C SER A 291 5.98 3.41 13.58
N PHE A 292 6.52 2.23 13.46
CA PHE A 292 7.77 1.96 12.78
C PHE A 292 7.56 0.87 11.74
N ALA A 293 8.03 1.08 10.52
CA ALA A 293 8.09 0.06 9.49
C ALA A 293 9.46 0.08 8.83
N PHE A 294 10.09 -1.08 8.71
CA PHE A 294 11.36 -1.26 8.04
C PHE A 294 11.26 -2.43 7.06
N SER A 295 11.73 -2.25 5.85
CA SER A 295 11.72 -3.28 4.83
C SER A 295 13.03 -3.35 4.07
N THR A 296 13.49 -4.57 3.80
CA THR A 296 14.60 -4.84 2.88
C THR A 296 14.11 -5.75 1.77
N MET A 297 14.59 -5.53 0.55
CA MET A 297 14.28 -6.36 -0.60
C MET A 297 15.54 -6.64 -1.42
N GLN A 298 15.67 -7.87 -1.85
CA GLN A 298 16.72 -8.32 -2.77
C GLN A 298 16.08 -8.87 -4.03
N GLY A 299 16.57 -8.46 -5.20
CA GLY A 299 16.15 -8.93 -6.51
C GLY A 299 17.23 -9.74 -7.18
N PHE A 300 16.82 -10.84 -7.80
CA PHE A 300 17.70 -11.78 -8.49
C PHE A 300 17.19 -12.04 -9.90
N ARG A 301 18.09 -12.00 -10.86
CA ARG A 301 17.82 -12.30 -12.27
C ARG A 301 18.33 -13.69 -12.63
N PRO A 302 17.55 -14.53 -13.32
CA PRO A 302 18.04 -15.81 -13.79
C PRO A 302 19.08 -15.60 -14.89
N LEU A 303 20.10 -16.44 -14.90
CA LEU A 303 21.00 -16.58 -16.05
C LEU A 303 20.32 -17.46 -17.08
N GLN A 304 20.19 -16.98 -18.31
CA GLN A 304 19.47 -17.67 -19.37
C GLN A 304 20.22 -17.60 -20.66
N ARG A 305 20.14 -18.69 -21.45
CA ARG A 305 20.65 -18.75 -22.81
C ARG A 305 19.62 -19.37 -23.75
N GLN A 306 19.69 -19.00 -25.02
CA GLN A 306 18.86 -19.62 -26.03
C GLN A 306 19.51 -20.94 -26.46
N GLU A 307 18.76 -22.02 -26.37
CA GLU A 307 19.11 -23.34 -26.90
C GLU A 307 18.09 -23.77 -27.94
N LEU A 308 18.54 -24.58 -28.91
CA LEU A 308 17.63 -25.19 -29.86
C LEU A 308 17.04 -26.45 -29.20
N ASP A 309 15.72 -26.44 -28.98
CA ASP A 309 15.03 -27.65 -28.53
C ASP A 309 15.13 -28.73 -29.61
N PRO A 310 15.72 -29.90 -29.31
CA PRO A 310 15.94 -30.95 -30.31
C PRO A 310 14.64 -31.54 -30.88
N ASP A 311 13.55 -31.52 -30.11
CA ASP A 311 12.28 -32.11 -30.51
C ASP A 311 11.44 -31.15 -31.36
N SER A 312 11.27 -29.91 -30.90
CA SER A 312 10.45 -28.90 -31.60
C SER A 312 11.22 -28.09 -32.64
N ARG A 313 12.54 -28.13 -32.64
CA ARG A 313 13.43 -27.28 -33.44
C ARG A 313 13.22 -25.79 -33.27
N ILE A 314 12.67 -25.37 -32.15
CA ILE A 314 12.46 -23.99 -31.79
C ILE A 314 13.54 -23.57 -30.80
N ARG A 315 13.95 -22.30 -30.85
CA ARG A 315 14.84 -21.74 -29.83
C ARG A 315 14.07 -21.48 -28.55
N VAL A 316 14.52 -22.12 -27.47
CA VAL A 316 13.94 -22.00 -26.13
C VAL A 316 14.94 -21.34 -25.19
N TRP A 317 14.43 -20.58 -24.22
CA TRP A 317 15.28 -20.03 -23.18
C TRP A 317 15.48 -21.06 -22.06
N VAL A 318 16.72 -21.41 -21.81
CA VAL A 318 17.10 -22.36 -20.76
C VAL A 318 17.80 -21.59 -19.64
N THR A 319 17.30 -21.76 -18.42
CA THR A 319 17.96 -21.22 -17.23
C THR A 319 19.14 -22.10 -16.84
N TYR A 320 20.30 -21.51 -16.56
CA TYR A 320 21.50 -22.20 -16.14
C TYR A 320 22.18 -21.48 -14.98
N GLY A 321 22.77 -22.23 -14.06
CA GLY A 321 23.45 -21.68 -12.89
C GLY A 321 22.49 -21.04 -11.87
N ASP A 322 23.07 -20.40 -10.85
CA ASP A 322 22.33 -19.69 -9.81
C ASP A 322 21.88 -18.31 -10.30
N PRO A 323 20.73 -17.81 -9.84
CA PRO A 323 20.28 -16.46 -10.16
C PRO A 323 21.26 -15.40 -9.64
N VAL A 324 21.51 -14.39 -10.45
CA VAL A 324 22.44 -13.30 -10.14
C VAL A 324 21.70 -12.22 -9.36
N PHE A 325 22.27 -11.81 -8.23
CA PHE A 325 21.82 -10.64 -7.49
C PHE A 325 22.01 -9.38 -8.36
N CYS A 326 20.93 -8.61 -8.53
CA CYS A 326 20.97 -7.42 -9.36
C CYS A 326 20.29 -6.19 -8.72
N TYR A 327 19.51 -6.37 -7.67
CA TYR A 327 18.76 -5.26 -7.08
C TYR A 327 18.69 -5.39 -5.57
N TRP A 328 18.80 -4.24 -4.89
CA TRP A 328 18.59 -4.12 -3.47
C TRP A 328 17.77 -2.87 -3.14
N ARG A 329 16.90 -2.97 -2.15
CA ARG A 329 16.10 -1.87 -1.63
C ARG A 329 16.00 -1.94 -0.12
N ARG A 330 16.12 -0.79 0.51
CA ARG A 330 15.80 -0.58 1.92
C ARG A 330 14.83 0.59 2.04
N SER A 331 13.81 0.44 2.86
CA SER A 331 12.89 1.51 3.18
C SER A 331 12.53 1.49 4.66
N HIS A 332 12.31 2.66 5.22
CA HIS A 332 11.78 2.81 6.57
C HIS A 332 10.71 3.90 6.61
N LEU A 333 9.81 3.75 7.53
CA LEU A 333 8.81 4.74 7.92
C LEU A 333 8.76 4.78 9.44
N GLU A 334 9.01 5.94 9.99
CA GLU A 334 8.91 6.23 11.42
C GLU A 334 7.84 7.31 11.59
N ARG A 335 6.93 7.11 12.50
CA ARG A 335 5.88 8.08 12.80
C ARG A 335 5.64 8.16 14.29
N ILE A 336 5.53 9.39 14.77
CA ILE A 336 5.08 9.67 16.14
C ILE A 336 3.95 10.68 16.04
N ARG A 337 2.85 10.40 16.72
CA ARG A 337 1.69 11.27 16.81
C ARG A 337 1.32 11.47 18.27
N TYR A 338 1.20 12.70 18.69
CA TYR A 338 0.66 13.07 19.99
C TYR A 338 -0.68 13.77 19.84
N THR A 339 -1.69 13.24 20.48
CA THR A 339 -3.03 13.81 20.54
C THR A 339 -3.32 14.32 21.95
N PHE A 340 -3.70 15.59 22.04
CA PHE A 340 -4.11 16.23 23.27
C PHE A 340 -5.54 16.77 23.16
N GLY A 341 -6.36 16.48 24.15
CA GLY A 341 -7.73 16.98 24.27
C GLY A 341 -8.80 15.90 24.17
N THR A 342 -10.02 16.21 24.54
CA THR A 342 -11.17 15.29 24.53
C THR A 342 -12.24 15.73 23.53
N SER A 343 -12.88 16.86 23.74
CA SER A 343 -13.90 17.42 22.84
C SER A 343 -13.27 18.13 21.66
N TRP A 344 -12.33 19.05 21.88
CA TRP A 344 -11.40 19.54 20.87
C TRP A 344 -10.09 18.79 21.01
N GLN A 345 -9.36 18.58 19.91
CA GLN A 345 -8.12 17.85 19.94
C GLN A 345 -7.04 18.60 19.15
N LEU A 346 -5.86 18.71 19.75
CA LEU A 346 -4.65 19.13 19.09
C LEU A 346 -3.84 17.87 18.76
N VAL A 347 -3.47 17.73 17.51
CA VAL A 347 -2.64 16.60 17.03
C VAL A 347 -1.35 17.14 16.45
N VAL A 348 -0.23 16.71 17.02
CA VAL A 348 1.12 16.97 16.51
C VAL A 348 1.69 15.67 16.00
N GLY A 349 2.11 15.66 14.74
CA GLY A 349 2.68 14.49 14.09
C GLY A 349 4.08 14.79 13.57
N LEU A 350 4.95 13.79 13.68
CA LEU A 350 6.27 13.76 13.07
C LEU A 350 6.41 12.46 12.28
N SER A 351 6.79 12.53 11.01
CA SER A 351 7.08 11.36 10.21
C SER A 351 8.44 11.49 9.55
N ASN A 352 9.18 10.40 9.54
CA ASN A 352 10.46 10.27 8.84
C ASN A 352 10.37 9.08 7.88
N LEU A 353 10.69 9.33 6.62
CA LEU A 353 10.64 8.32 5.56
C LEU A 353 11.99 8.24 4.90
N GLY A 354 12.49 7.03 4.73
CA GLY A 354 13.70 6.77 3.99
C GLY A 354 13.48 5.69 2.95
N PHE A 355 14.10 5.88 1.81
CA PHE A 355 14.04 4.93 0.72
C PHE A 355 15.37 4.95 -0.03
N GLU A 356 16.03 3.83 -0.08
CA GLU A 356 17.27 3.64 -0.83
C GLU A 356 17.15 2.38 -1.67
N HIS A 357 17.53 2.46 -2.92
CA HIS A 357 17.61 1.31 -3.79
C HIS A 357 18.82 1.37 -4.72
N THR A 358 19.36 0.21 -5.00
CA THR A 358 20.57 0.02 -5.78
C THR A 358 20.31 -1.03 -6.85
N TYR A 359 20.75 -0.76 -8.07
CA TYR A 359 20.88 -1.75 -9.13
C TYR A 359 22.36 -2.04 -9.34
N THR A 360 22.74 -3.31 -9.30
CA THR A 360 24.12 -3.76 -9.43
C THR A 360 24.18 -4.96 -10.37
N GLU A 361 24.53 -4.74 -11.61
CA GLU A 361 24.87 -5.79 -12.57
C GLU A 361 26.05 -5.28 -13.41
N TYR A 362 27.20 -5.92 -13.23
CA TYR A 362 28.44 -5.48 -13.90
C TYR A 362 28.24 -5.26 -15.39
N PRO A 363 28.71 -4.11 -15.94
CA PRO A 363 29.46 -3.03 -15.29
C PRO A 363 28.61 -1.92 -14.65
N GLN A 364 27.28 -2.10 -14.53
CA GLN A 364 26.38 -1.08 -14.03
C GLN A 364 26.30 -1.13 -12.49
N HIS A 365 26.30 0.04 -11.89
CA HIS A 365 26.04 0.23 -10.48
C HIS A 365 25.34 1.58 -10.29
N PHE A 366 24.06 1.57 -9.94
CA PHE A 366 23.24 2.76 -9.79
C PHE A 366 22.62 2.79 -8.42
N VAL A 367 22.59 3.96 -7.81
CA VAL A 367 22.01 4.18 -6.49
C VAL A 367 21.02 5.34 -6.56
N GLN A 368 19.90 5.18 -5.90
CA GLN A 368 18.94 6.25 -5.69
C GLN A 368 18.49 6.23 -4.24
N ARG A 369 18.54 7.39 -3.57
CA ARG A 369 18.23 7.53 -2.15
C ARG A 369 17.41 8.78 -1.90
N TYR A 370 16.41 8.67 -1.03
CA TYR A 370 15.54 9.75 -0.58
C TYR A 370 15.27 9.62 0.90
N HIS A 371 15.35 10.74 1.61
CA HIS A 371 14.88 10.83 2.97
C HIS A 371 14.05 12.10 3.13
N THR A 372 12.90 11.97 3.76
CA THR A 372 11.97 13.08 3.95
C THR A 372 11.48 13.11 5.38
N PHE A 373 11.56 14.27 6.02
CA PHE A 373 11.00 14.55 7.34
C PHE A 373 9.73 15.39 7.21
N ILE A 374 8.65 15.03 7.91
CA ILE A 374 7.33 15.62 7.75
C ILE A 374 6.71 15.95 9.11
N PRO A 375 6.89 17.16 9.63
CA PRO A 375 6.08 17.68 10.73
C PRO A 375 4.67 18.01 10.24
N THR A 376 3.68 17.70 11.08
CA THR A 376 2.26 18.01 10.85
C THR A 376 1.58 18.56 12.10
N LEU A 377 0.61 19.42 11.91
CA LEU A 377 -0.24 19.98 12.95
C LEU A 377 -1.69 19.92 12.50
N ALA A 378 -2.56 19.36 13.33
CA ALA A 378 -4.00 19.37 13.09
C ALA A 378 -4.75 19.75 14.37
N VAL A 379 -5.91 20.38 14.18
CA VAL A 379 -6.80 20.76 15.27
C VAL A 379 -8.21 20.28 14.96
N THR A 380 -8.78 19.42 15.81
CA THR A 380 -10.17 19.02 15.69
C THR A 380 -11.06 19.91 16.53
N ILE A 381 -12.00 20.58 15.88
CA ILE A 381 -12.92 21.56 16.47
C ILE A 381 -14.34 21.00 16.38
N PRO A 382 -15.00 20.71 17.52
CA PRO A 382 -16.38 20.29 17.52
C PRO A 382 -17.32 21.52 17.37
N LEU A 383 -18.15 21.51 16.36
CA LEU A 383 -19.15 22.52 16.06
C LEU A 383 -20.55 21.89 16.12
N GLY A 384 -20.98 21.52 17.33
CA GLY A 384 -22.23 20.80 17.54
C GLY A 384 -22.18 19.37 16.94
N ARG A 385 -22.93 19.15 15.85
CA ARG A 385 -22.95 17.86 15.14
C ARG A 385 -21.85 17.73 14.07
N VAL A 386 -21.10 18.78 13.85
CA VAL A 386 -20.02 18.84 12.88
C VAL A 386 -18.68 18.80 13.62
N ARG A 387 -17.72 18.05 13.10
CA ARG A 387 -16.31 18.14 13.49
C ARG A 387 -15.54 18.68 12.30
N LEU A 388 -14.75 19.71 12.52
CA LEU A 388 -13.87 20.31 11.54
C LEU A 388 -12.43 20.03 11.96
N THR A 389 -11.63 19.49 11.05
CA THR A 389 -10.21 19.19 11.33
C THR A 389 -9.32 19.76 10.23
N PRO A 390 -8.91 21.03 10.32
CA PRO A 390 -7.84 21.54 9.49
C PRO A 390 -6.49 20.93 9.88
N MET A 391 -5.65 20.68 8.89
CA MET A 391 -4.30 20.19 9.05
C MET A 391 -3.34 20.93 8.11
N ILE A 392 -2.14 21.20 8.63
CA ILE A 392 -1.01 21.70 7.86
C ILE A 392 0.20 20.82 8.11
N GLY A 393 1.08 20.76 7.13
CA GLY A 393 2.35 20.03 7.23
C GLY A 393 3.36 20.55 6.21
N TYR A 394 4.58 20.13 6.40
CA TYR A 394 5.68 20.47 5.51
C TYR A 394 6.59 19.26 5.34
N ALA A 395 6.77 18.80 4.12
CA ALA A 395 7.72 17.74 3.81
C ALA A 395 9.08 18.37 3.44
N MET A 396 10.10 18.04 4.22
CA MET A 396 11.48 18.49 4.03
C MET A 396 12.31 17.31 3.54
N ASP A 397 12.84 17.40 2.35
CA ASP A 397 13.77 16.40 1.84
C ASP A 397 15.18 16.70 2.34
N TYR A 398 15.86 15.65 2.79
CA TYR A 398 17.25 15.67 3.21
C TYR A 398 17.94 14.40 2.71
N ASP A 399 19.23 14.45 2.45
CA ASP A 399 20.03 13.31 1.99
C ASP A 399 19.42 12.61 0.74
N THR A 400 19.22 13.39 -0.32
CA THR A 400 18.76 12.89 -1.61
C THR A 400 19.94 12.69 -2.56
N TYR A 401 19.95 11.56 -3.26
CA TYR A 401 21.00 11.22 -4.22
C TYR A 401 20.45 10.35 -5.36
N SER A 402 20.85 10.60 -6.60
CA SER A 402 20.47 9.79 -7.75
C SER A 402 21.55 9.77 -8.82
N ASP A 403 21.91 8.58 -9.29
CA ASP A 403 22.70 8.39 -10.50
C ASP A 403 21.81 8.36 -11.73
N VAL A 404 22.20 9.05 -12.77
CA VAL A 404 21.52 9.04 -14.08
C VAL A 404 22.52 8.68 -15.18
N THR A 405 22.29 7.59 -15.88
CA THR A 405 23.17 7.10 -16.94
C THR A 405 22.44 6.80 -18.25
N LYS A 406 23.20 6.44 -19.29
CA LYS A 406 22.64 6.06 -20.60
C LYS A 406 21.90 4.70 -20.60
N TRP A 407 22.04 3.90 -19.54
CA TRP A 407 21.44 2.57 -19.42
C TRP A 407 20.04 2.59 -18.82
N GLN A 408 19.61 3.73 -18.29
CA GLN A 408 18.32 3.91 -17.65
C GLN A 408 17.35 4.65 -18.56
N LEU A 409 16.08 4.34 -18.43
CA LEU A 409 15.00 5.12 -19.03
C LEU A 409 14.94 6.48 -18.33
N LYS A 410 15.41 7.53 -19.02
CA LYS A 410 15.59 8.87 -18.42
C LYS A 410 14.27 9.52 -18.04
N GLU A 411 13.25 9.47 -18.90
CA GLU A 411 11.98 10.14 -18.67
C GLU A 411 11.32 9.68 -17.37
N PRO A 412 11.07 8.37 -17.12
CA PRO A 412 10.44 7.94 -15.89
C PRO A 412 11.36 8.12 -14.67
N LEU A 413 12.67 7.96 -14.82
CA LEU A 413 13.63 8.17 -13.75
C LEU A 413 13.64 9.63 -13.28
N LEU A 414 13.75 10.60 -14.20
CA LEU A 414 13.75 12.02 -13.86
C LEU A 414 12.41 12.45 -13.28
N ARG A 415 11.29 12.01 -13.86
CA ARG A 415 9.97 12.34 -13.33
C ARG A 415 9.73 11.78 -11.93
N GLN A 416 10.26 10.59 -11.64
CA GLN A 416 10.24 10.03 -10.30
C GLN A 416 11.15 10.84 -9.37
N TRP A 417 12.32 11.22 -9.83
CA TRP A 417 13.26 12.07 -9.10
C TRP A 417 12.66 13.43 -8.77
N ASP A 418 12.15 14.17 -9.74
CA ASP A 418 11.55 15.49 -9.57
C ASP A 418 10.36 15.46 -8.59
N TYR A 419 9.63 14.34 -8.57
CA TYR A 419 8.55 14.13 -7.62
C TYR A 419 9.06 13.87 -6.20
N TRP A 420 10.18 13.20 -6.01
CA TRP A 420 10.67 12.76 -4.70
C TRP A 420 11.73 13.69 -4.10
N ASP A 421 12.47 14.41 -4.94
CA ASP A 421 13.45 15.40 -4.54
C ASP A 421 12.84 16.82 -4.56
N GLY A 422 12.15 17.20 -3.50
CA GLY A 422 11.56 18.53 -3.36
C GLY A 422 10.76 18.71 -2.10
N ASN A 423 10.92 19.87 -1.48
CA ASN A 423 10.10 20.27 -0.34
C ASN A 423 8.67 20.54 -0.77
N ASN A 424 7.69 20.17 0.07
CA ASN A 424 6.28 20.38 -0.23
C ASN A 424 5.51 20.91 0.95
N TYR A 425 4.59 21.84 0.66
CA TYR A 425 3.53 22.23 1.59
C TYR A 425 2.38 21.27 1.50
N LEU A 426 1.81 20.92 2.66
CA LEU A 426 0.70 20.00 2.81
C LEU A 426 -0.42 20.73 3.54
N GLY A 427 -1.62 20.69 2.98
CA GLY A 427 -2.82 21.22 3.60
C GLY A 427 -3.94 20.20 3.50
N ALA A 428 -4.75 20.03 4.56
CA ALA A 428 -5.95 19.25 4.48
C ALA A 428 -7.06 19.79 5.38
N LEU A 429 -8.28 19.45 5.01
CA LEU A 429 -9.48 19.78 5.75
C LEU A 429 -10.41 18.59 5.76
N ASP A 430 -10.72 18.10 6.98
CA ASP A 430 -11.77 17.13 7.19
C ASP A 430 -12.98 17.78 7.81
N LEU A 431 -14.15 17.40 7.33
CA LEU A 431 -15.43 17.78 7.86
C LEU A 431 -16.25 16.50 8.06
N LYS A 432 -16.64 16.21 9.30
CA LYS A 432 -17.50 15.08 9.65
C LYS A 432 -18.75 15.58 10.33
N TRP A 433 -19.91 15.34 9.71
CA TRP A 433 -21.21 15.53 10.32
C TRP A 433 -21.75 14.19 10.83
N SER A 434 -22.39 14.18 12.00
CA SER A 434 -23.05 12.98 12.53
C SER A 434 -24.47 13.34 12.97
N SER A 435 -25.43 12.43 12.72
CA SER A 435 -26.81 12.58 13.19
C SER A 435 -26.88 12.59 14.70
N ALA A 436 -28.00 13.02 15.26
CA ALA A 436 -28.20 13.07 16.73
C ALA A 436 -28.10 11.69 17.39
N SER A 437 -28.51 10.64 16.69
CA SER A 437 -28.42 9.26 17.14
C SER A 437 -27.04 8.64 16.91
N GLY A 438 -26.13 9.32 16.20
CA GLY A 438 -24.86 8.75 15.75
C GLY A 438 -24.98 7.73 14.62
N ARG A 439 -26.22 7.40 14.18
CA ARG A 439 -26.47 6.32 13.21
C ARG A 439 -26.22 6.68 11.75
N CYS A 440 -26.05 7.96 11.44
CA CYS A 440 -25.75 8.42 10.10
C CYS A 440 -24.62 9.44 10.17
N TYR A 441 -23.69 9.37 9.24
CA TYR A 441 -22.62 10.34 9.13
C TYR A 441 -22.35 10.72 7.67
N ILE A 442 -21.82 11.93 7.50
CA ILE A 442 -21.28 12.42 6.23
C ILE A 442 -19.87 12.91 6.53
N GLN A 443 -18.91 12.45 5.78
CA GLN A 443 -17.51 12.89 5.89
C GLN A 443 -17.05 13.43 4.56
N ALA A 444 -16.54 14.66 4.55
CA ALA A 444 -15.88 15.27 3.42
C ALA A 444 -14.41 15.52 3.76
N HIS A 445 -13.54 15.20 2.85
CA HIS A 445 -12.12 15.47 2.97
C HIS A 445 -11.64 16.22 1.72
N TYR A 446 -10.76 17.18 1.93
CA TYR A 446 -10.02 17.86 0.87
C TYR A 446 -8.56 17.97 1.27
N SER A 447 -7.66 17.71 0.33
CA SER A 447 -6.22 17.92 0.55
C SER A 447 -5.56 18.56 -0.65
N ILE A 448 -4.52 19.31 -0.37
CA ILE A 448 -3.64 19.96 -1.35
C ILE A 448 -2.20 19.66 -0.98
N GLU A 449 -1.41 19.32 -1.97
CA GLU A 449 0.04 19.23 -1.90
C GLU A 449 0.64 20.17 -2.95
N SER A 450 1.64 20.96 -2.55
CA SER A 450 2.31 21.93 -3.42
C SER A 450 3.82 21.77 -3.31
N SER A 451 4.50 21.62 -4.45
CA SER A 451 5.96 21.55 -4.50
C SER A 451 6.56 22.96 -4.59
N THR A 452 7.72 23.15 -3.96
CA THR A 452 8.50 24.39 -4.04
C THR A 452 9.39 24.46 -5.28
N ARG A 453 9.56 23.35 -6.03
CA ARG A 453 10.51 23.26 -7.16
C ARG A 453 9.91 23.42 -8.54
N LEU A 454 8.61 23.21 -8.70
CA LEU A 454 7.97 23.30 -10.02
C LEU A 454 7.50 24.73 -10.24
N ASP A 455 8.09 25.41 -11.22
CA ASP A 455 7.82 26.81 -11.59
C ASP A 455 6.38 27.03 -12.10
N ASP A 456 5.66 25.97 -12.49
CA ASP A 456 4.29 26.02 -12.99
C ASP A 456 3.42 24.95 -12.34
N ASP A 457 2.45 25.39 -11.50
CA ASP A 457 1.36 24.57 -10.93
C ASP A 457 1.77 23.17 -10.39
N GLY A 458 2.89 23.11 -9.69
CA GLY A 458 3.37 21.90 -9.00
C GLY A 458 2.44 21.49 -7.85
N THR A 459 1.14 21.43 -8.11
CA THR A 459 0.11 21.09 -7.12
C THR A 459 -0.59 19.79 -7.46
N ARG A 460 -1.10 19.14 -6.42
CA ARG A 460 -2.03 18.04 -6.48
C ARG A 460 -3.17 18.25 -5.50
N HIS A 461 -4.37 18.05 -5.96
CA HIS A 461 -5.59 18.15 -5.18
C HIS A 461 -6.24 16.78 -5.06
N ALA A 462 -6.78 16.46 -3.88
CA ALA A 462 -7.63 15.32 -3.68
C ALA A 462 -8.85 15.72 -2.86
N ALA A 463 -10.01 15.18 -3.21
CA ALA A 463 -11.25 15.39 -2.47
C ALA A 463 -11.99 14.06 -2.34
N SER A 464 -12.68 13.86 -1.21
CA SER A 464 -13.59 12.73 -1.03
C SER A 464 -14.84 13.12 -0.26
N LEU A 465 -15.90 12.37 -0.53
CA LEU A 465 -17.17 12.44 0.18
C LEU A 465 -17.62 11.03 0.52
N THR A 466 -17.94 10.77 1.77
CA THR A 466 -18.47 9.49 2.25
C THR A 466 -19.75 9.71 3.03
N VAL A 467 -20.74 8.88 2.78
CA VAL A 467 -22.00 8.84 3.54
C VAL A 467 -22.11 7.44 4.12
N GLY A 468 -22.34 7.34 5.42
CA GLY A 468 -22.43 6.06 6.10
C GLY A 468 -23.54 5.98 7.14
N PHE A 469 -23.92 4.72 7.43
CA PHE A 469 -24.97 4.36 8.37
C PHE A 469 -24.45 3.29 9.32
N ILE A 470 -24.68 3.51 10.62
CA ILE A 470 -24.31 2.59 11.70
C ILE A 470 -25.59 2.06 12.36
N PHE A 471 -25.71 0.74 12.44
CA PHE A 471 -26.86 0.02 13.00
C PHE A 471 -26.50 -0.73 14.27
#